data_20855f9d1c2c3613dfc65c1cded9b1ff
#
_entry.id   20855f9d1c2c3613dfc65c1cded9b1ff
#
_cell.length_a   1.000
_cell.length_b   1.000
_cell.length_c   1.000
_cell.angle_alpha   90.00
_cell.angle_beta   90.00
_cell.angle_gamma   90.00
#
_symmetry.space_group_name_H-M   'P 1'
#
loop_
_entity.id
_entity.type
_entity.pdbx_description
1 polymer ?
#
loop_
_entity_poly.entity_id
_entity_poly.type
_entity_poly.pdbx_seq_one_letter_code
_entity_poly.pdbx_strand_id
1 'polypeptide(L)'
;MDFYTRVVGLAPVRFGEFEAGEAPFPSVRVCEDSIIDLLPVDNIGATESLTKAEGSAGHPVNHICLALSKPEYDALDGRLQAAGVDTSARLNRTYGARGWAPQGYYFSDPDGNVVEARYYE
;
A
#
# COMPACT_ATOMS: atom_id res chain seq x y z
N MET A 1 -0.45 9.52 -3.63
CA MET A 1 0.22 9.01 -4.87
C MET A 1 1.73 8.96 -4.75
N ASP A 2 2.38 10.08 -4.49
CA ASP A 2 3.85 10.19 -4.51
C ASP A 2 4.58 9.14 -3.64
N PHE A 3 4.08 8.88 -2.43
CA PHE A 3 4.63 7.85 -1.55
C PHE A 3 4.61 6.45 -2.22
N TYR A 4 3.45 6.02 -2.70
CA TYR A 4 3.32 4.68 -3.29
C TYR A 4 4.06 4.51 -4.62
N THR A 5 4.14 5.56 -5.44
CA THR A 5 4.83 5.48 -6.73
C THR A 5 6.33 5.65 -6.62
N ARG A 6 6.80 6.66 -5.89
CA ARG A 6 8.22 7.01 -5.83
C ARG A 6 8.98 6.26 -4.74
N VAL A 7 8.39 6.11 -3.54
CA VAL A 7 9.06 5.45 -2.41
C VAL A 7 8.83 3.93 -2.46
N VAL A 8 7.56 3.51 -2.54
CA VAL A 8 7.21 2.07 -2.60
C VAL A 8 7.55 1.48 -3.97
N GLY A 9 7.41 2.25 -5.06
CA GLY A 9 7.78 1.85 -6.40
C GLY A 9 6.64 1.13 -7.16
N LEU A 10 5.38 1.37 -6.79
CA LEU A 10 4.22 0.79 -7.49
C LEU A 10 3.82 1.65 -8.69
N ALA A 11 3.37 1.01 -9.77
CA ALA A 11 2.91 1.72 -10.96
C ALA A 11 1.55 2.40 -10.72
N PRO A 12 1.38 3.67 -11.14
CA PRO A 12 0.11 4.36 -11.03
C PRO A 12 -0.93 3.75 -11.98
N VAL A 13 -2.19 3.75 -11.55
CA VAL A 13 -3.36 3.33 -12.33
C VAL A 13 -4.39 4.44 -12.28
N ARG A 14 -4.85 4.90 -13.44
CA ARG A 14 -5.86 5.96 -13.60
C ARG A 14 -5.51 7.29 -12.91
N PHE A 15 -4.23 7.58 -12.76
CA PHE A 15 -3.81 8.83 -12.12
C PHE A 15 -4.07 10.05 -13.02
N GLY A 16 -3.83 9.92 -14.33
CA GLY A 16 -4.14 10.98 -15.30
C GLY A 16 -5.64 11.30 -15.37
N GLU A 17 -6.49 10.29 -15.36
CA GLU A 17 -7.95 10.44 -15.31
C GLU A 17 -8.42 11.09 -14.00
N PHE A 18 -7.78 10.76 -12.89
CA PHE A 18 -8.06 11.42 -11.61
C PHE A 18 -7.67 12.90 -11.64
N GLU A 19 -6.50 13.25 -12.16
CA GLU A 19 -6.06 14.65 -12.29
C GLU A 19 -6.97 15.44 -13.24
N ALA A 20 -7.51 14.79 -14.27
CA ALA A 20 -8.49 15.40 -15.18
C ALA A 20 -9.91 15.49 -14.62
N GLY A 21 -10.17 14.94 -13.42
CA GLY A 21 -11.49 14.88 -12.81
C GLY A 21 -12.43 13.83 -13.40
N GLU A 22 -11.88 12.88 -14.17
CA GLU A 22 -12.63 11.80 -14.83
C GLU A 22 -12.73 10.53 -13.96
N ALA A 23 -11.90 10.42 -12.92
CA ALA A 23 -11.94 9.33 -11.95
C ALA A 23 -12.00 9.89 -10.52
N PRO A 24 -12.77 9.27 -9.61
CA PRO A 24 -12.95 9.78 -8.24
C PRO A 24 -11.73 9.55 -7.34
N PHE A 25 -10.85 8.61 -7.69
CA PHE A 25 -9.61 8.32 -6.97
C PHE A 25 -8.59 7.66 -7.90
N PRO A 26 -7.29 7.81 -7.62
CA PRO A 26 -6.25 7.05 -8.29
C PRO A 26 -6.00 5.71 -7.59
N SER A 27 -5.32 4.80 -8.28
CA SER A 27 -4.89 3.52 -7.71
C SER A 27 -3.42 3.28 -8.01
N VAL A 28 -2.84 2.28 -7.35
CA VAL A 28 -1.50 1.78 -7.64
C VAL A 28 -1.53 0.26 -7.85
N ARG A 29 -0.72 -0.23 -8.79
CA ARG A 29 -0.65 -1.65 -9.16
C ARG A 29 0.28 -2.40 -8.21
N VAL A 30 -0.25 -3.41 -7.51
CA VAL A 30 0.54 -4.31 -6.65
C VAL A 30 1.06 -5.49 -7.46
N CYS A 31 0.18 -6.17 -8.19
CA CYS A 31 0.50 -7.26 -9.12
C CYS A 31 -0.58 -7.33 -10.20
N GLU A 32 -0.51 -8.34 -11.06
CA GLU A 32 -1.47 -8.49 -12.17
C GLU A 32 -2.93 -8.40 -11.68
N ASP A 33 -3.25 -9.04 -10.58
CA ASP A 33 -4.61 -9.19 -10.05
C ASP A 33 -4.91 -8.30 -8.83
N SER A 34 -4.03 -7.36 -8.48
CA SER A 34 -4.21 -6.56 -7.26
C SER A 34 -3.80 -5.10 -7.44
N ILE A 35 -4.65 -4.21 -6.96
CA ILE A 35 -4.41 -2.76 -6.87
C ILE A 35 -4.72 -2.27 -5.46
N ILE A 36 -4.22 -1.10 -5.12
CA ILE A 36 -4.63 -0.33 -3.93
C ILE A 36 -5.30 0.94 -4.43
N ASP A 37 -6.55 1.13 -4.06
CA ASP A 37 -7.29 2.36 -4.31
C ASP A 37 -6.97 3.39 -3.24
N LEU A 38 -6.59 4.60 -3.66
CA LEU A 38 -6.20 5.69 -2.78
C LEU A 38 -7.33 6.72 -2.74
N LEU A 39 -8.23 6.56 -1.77
CA LEU A 39 -9.41 7.42 -1.63
C LEU A 39 -9.01 8.79 -1.06
N PRO A 40 -9.22 9.90 -1.79
CA PRO A 40 -9.04 11.23 -1.25
C PRO A 40 -9.98 11.49 -0.07
N VAL A 41 -9.50 12.18 0.96
CA VAL A 41 -10.28 12.52 2.15
C VAL A 41 -11.58 13.25 1.77
N ASP A 42 -11.52 14.12 0.77
CA ASP A 42 -12.68 14.89 0.29
C ASP A 42 -13.77 14.01 -0.36
N ASN A 43 -13.45 12.76 -0.73
CA ASN A 43 -14.38 11.83 -1.37
C ASN A 43 -14.99 10.79 -0.42
N ILE A 44 -14.74 10.88 0.88
CA ILE A 44 -15.25 9.93 1.88
C ILE A 44 -16.79 9.83 1.79
N GLY A 45 -17.49 10.95 1.82
CA GLY A 45 -18.95 10.98 1.75
C GLY A 45 -19.53 10.38 0.46
N ALA A 46 -18.88 10.64 -0.69
CA ALA A 46 -19.29 10.06 -1.97
C ALA A 46 -19.06 8.55 -2.01
N THR A 47 -17.94 8.07 -1.44
CA THR A 47 -17.63 6.64 -1.34
C THR A 47 -18.62 5.91 -0.46
N GLU A 48 -18.99 6.46 0.70
CA GLU A 48 -19.96 5.88 1.61
C GLU A 48 -21.36 5.85 1.00
N SER A 49 -21.74 6.89 0.25
CA SER A 49 -23.01 6.92 -0.49
C SER A 49 -23.07 5.84 -1.56
N LEU A 50 -21.95 5.60 -2.27
CA LEU A 50 -21.86 4.58 -3.30
C LEU A 50 -21.95 3.17 -2.71
N THR A 51 -21.23 2.90 -1.65
CA THR A 51 -21.23 1.59 -0.96
C THR A 51 -22.47 1.38 -0.09
N LYS A 52 -23.21 2.43 0.22
CA LYS A 52 -24.34 2.45 1.19
C LYS A 52 -23.92 1.92 2.56
N ALA A 53 -22.69 2.15 2.93
CA ALA A 53 -22.09 1.69 4.18
C ALA A 53 -21.40 2.87 4.87
N GLU A 54 -22.07 3.45 5.85
CA GLU A 54 -21.52 4.51 6.70
C GLU A 54 -20.27 4.01 7.41
N GLY A 55 -19.19 4.80 7.42
CA GLY A 55 -17.91 4.44 8.01
C GLY A 55 -17.07 3.47 7.18
N SER A 56 -17.52 3.07 5.98
CA SER A 56 -16.75 2.16 5.12
C SER A 56 -15.49 2.81 4.55
N ALA A 57 -15.53 4.11 4.27
CA ALA A 57 -14.36 4.87 3.90
C ALA A 57 -13.63 5.35 5.16
N GLY A 58 -12.32 5.15 5.22
CA GLY A 58 -11.54 5.45 6.42
C GLY A 58 -11.66 4.40 7.52
N HIS A 59 -12.34 3.28 7.26
CA HIS A 59 -12.32 2.14 8.18
C HIS A 59 -10.88 1.62 8.29
N PRO A 60 -10.35 1.44 9.51
CA PRO A 60 -8.99 1.00 9.65
C PRO A 60 -8.82 -0.45 9.15
N VAL A 61 -8.15 -0.61 8.03
CA VAL A 61 -7.52 -1.87 7.68
C VAL A 61 -6.30 -1.98 8.59
N ASN A 62 -6.12 -3.11 9.29
CA ASN A 62 -4.98 -3.27 10.20
C ASN A 62 -3.66 -3.06 9.46
N HIS A 63 -3.45 -3.78 8.38
CA HIS A 63 -2.35 -3.59 7.44
C HIS A 63 -2.64 -4.31 6.13
N ILE A 64 -1.91 -3.94 5.09
CA ILE A 64 -1.81 -4.67 3.83
C ILE A 64 -0.44 -5.30 3.71
N CYS A 65 -0.34 -6.46 3.08
CA CYS A 65 0.92 -7.18 2.92
C CYS A 65 1.35 -7.24 1.46
N LEU A 66 2.57 -6.78 1.18
CA LEU A 66 3.22 -6.87 -0.11
C LEU A 66 4.12 -8.11 -0.14
N ALA A 67 3.79 -9.08 -0.98
CA ALA A 67 4.66 -10.22 -1.26
C ALA A 67 5.60 -9.86 -2.41
N LEU A 68 6.87 -9.79 -2.14
CA LEU A 68 7.91 -9.33 -3.05
C LEU A 68 8.92 -10.45 -3.33
N SER A 69 9.70 -10.30 -4.40
CA SER A 69 10.95 -11.07 -4.53
C SER A 69 11.99 -10.56 -3.53
N LYS A 70 12.98 -11.35 -3.20
CA LYS A 70 14.06 -10.91 -2.27
C LYS A 70 14.77 -9.63 -2.74
N PRO A 71 15.14 -9.48 -4.03
CA PRO A 71 15.75 -8.23 -4.51
C PRO A 71 14.82 -7.02 -4.38
N GLU A 72 13.51 -7.17 -4.65
CA GLU A 72 12.54 -6.08 -4.51
C GLU A 72 12.33 -5.71 -3.04
N TYR A 73 12.31 -6.69 -2.14
CA TYR A 73 12.23 -6.50 -0.70
C TYR A 73 13.39 -5.65 -0.16
N ASP A 74 14.62 -6.00 -0.56
CA ASP A 74 15.82 -5.25 -0.15
C ASP A 74 15.85 -3.84 -0.77
N ALA A 75 15.47 -3.71 -2.04
CA ALA A 75 15.42 -2.42 -2.72
C ALA A 75 14.35 -1.49 -2.12
N LEU A 76 13.19 -2.03 -1.72
CA LEU A 76 12.16 -1.26 -1.04
C LEU A 76 12.64 -0.76 0.33
N ASP A 77 13.27 -1.61 1.13
CA ASP A 77 13.84 -1.22 2.44
C ASP A 77 14.83 -0.06 2.29
N GLY A 78 15.72 -0.14 1.30
CA GLY A 78 16.66 0.93 1.01
C GLY A 78 15.99 2.26 0.62
N ARG A 79 14.93 2.22 -0.20
CA ARG A 79 14.16 3.43 -0.58
C ARG A 79 13.42 4.04 0.60
N LEU A 80 12.80 3.20 1.44
CA LEU A 80 12.08 3.65 2.64
C LEU A 80 13.04 4.35 3.61
N GLN A 81 14.19 3.75 3.88
CA GLN A 81 15.22 4.35 4.74
C GLN A 81 15.75 5.66 4.16
N ALA A 82 16.02 5.73 2.86
CA ALA A 82 16.45 6.95 2.18
C ALA A 82 15.38 8.06 2.25
N ALA A 83 14.10 7.69 2.30
CA ALA A 83 12.98 8.63 2.48
C ALA A 83 12.70 8.98 3.95
N GLY A 84 13.48 8.46 4.92
CA GLY A 84 13.30 8.69 6.34
C GLY A 84 12.12 7.95 6.96
N VAL A 85 11.63 6.89 6.30
CA VAL A 85 10.54 6.05 6.82
C VAL A 85 11.11 5.02 7.79
N ASP A 86 10.47 4.87 8.95
CA ASP A 86 10.86 3.87 9.94
C ASP A 86 10.48 2.45 9.47
N THR A 87 11.49 1.59 9.35
CA THR A 87 11.35 0.17 9.02
C THR A 87 11.89 -0.74 10.12
N SER A 88 11.98 -0.26 11.36
CA SER A 88 12.57 -0.99 12.50
C SER A 88 11.70 -2.12 13.03
N ALA A 89 10.39 -2.11 12.73
CA ALA A 89 9.47 -3.20 13.09
C ALA A 89 9.70 -4.42 12.18
N ARG A 90 10.69 -5.24 12.54
CA ARG A 90 11.12 -6.42 11.79
C ARG A 90 10.43 -7.69 12.28
N LEU A 91 10.09 -8.55 11.33
CA LEU A 91 9.55 -9.87 11.57
C LEU A 91 10.57 -10.94 11.16
N ASN A 92 10.76 -11.91 12.04
CA ASN A 92 11.52 -13.12 11.73
C ASN A 92 10.55 -14.28 11.64
N ARG A 93 10.58 -15.03 10.52
CA ARG A 93 9.73 -16.19 10.28
C ARG A 93 8.25 -15.92 10.54
N THR A 94 7.61 -15.19 9.63
CA THR A 94 6.19 -14.83 9.70
C THR A 94 5.34 -15.70 8.78
N TYR A 95 4.15 -16.11 9.23
CA TYR A 95 3.21 -16.89 8.43
C TYR A 95 2.30 -15.96 7.60
N GLY A 96 2.05 -16.33 6.35
CA GLY A 96 1.17 -15.55 5.47
C GLY A 96 0.53 -16.42 4.37
N ALA A 97 0.01 -15.79 3.34
CA ALA A 97 -0.78 -16.46 2.29
C ALA A 97 -0.06 -17.62 1.57
N ARG A 98 1.26 -17.58 1.49
CA ARG A 98 2.09 -18.64 0.89
C ARG A 98 2.83 -19.49 1.94
N GLY A 99 2.39 -19.50 3.19
CA GLY A 99 3.06 -20.20 4.28
C GLY A 99 4.10 -19.31 5.00
N TRP A 100 5.24 -19.87 5.36
CA TRP A 100 6.27 -19.19 6.13
C TRP A 100 7.17 -18.34 5.24
N ALA A 101 7.24 -17.04 5.55
CA ALA A 101 8.22 -16.11 5.00
C ALA A 101 9.39 -16.00 5.97
N PRO A 102 10.65 -15.98 5.49
CA PRO A 102 11.81 -15.90 6.37
C PRO A 102 11.89 -14.58 7.13
N GLN A 103 11.51 -13.48 6.48
CA GLN A 103 11.55 -12.14 7.05
C GLN A 103 10.42 -11.27 6.53
N GLY A 104 10.08 -10.24 7.30
CA GLY A 104 9.19 -9.16 6.94
C GLY A 104 9.53 -7.89 7.71
N TYR A 105 8.95 -6.77 7.31
CA TYR A 105 8.98 -5.53 8.09
C TYR A 105 7.70 -4.75 7.86
N TYR A 106 7.36 -3.91 8.83
CA TYR A 106 6.26 -2.95 8.74
C TYR A 106 6.79 -1.54 8.48
N PHE A 107 5.99 -0.76 7.76
CA PHE A 107 6.16 0.68 7.61
C PHE A 107 4.79 1.33 7.51
N SER A 108 4.72 2.65 7.70
CA SER A 108 3.48 3.40 7.56
C SER A 108 3.56 4.37 6.40
N ASP A 109 2.44 4.57 5.70
CA ASP A 109 2.31 5.66 4.74
C ASP A 109 2.08 7.00 5.47
N PRO A 110 2.07 8.14 4.77
CA PRO A 110 1.87 9.46 5.40
C PRO A 110 0.53 9.65 6.12
N ASP A 111 -0.47 8.84 5.81
CA ASP A 111 -1.80 8.88 6.46
C ASP A 111 -1.92 7.88 7.63
N GLY A 112 -0.83 7.16 7.96
CA GLY A 112 -0.77 6.21 9.06
C GLY A 112 -1.29 4.81 8.71
N ASN A 113 -1.52 4.50 7.43
CA ASN A 113 -1.84 3.14 7.02
C ASN A 113 -0.60 2.25 7.14
N VAL A 114 -0.77 1.11 7.79
CA VAL A 114 0.33 0.16 8.00
C VAL A 114 0.45 -0.77 6.79
N VAL A 115 1.66 -0.92 6.30
CA VAL A 115 2.02 -1.82 5.20
C VAL A 115 3.07 -2.81 5.70
N GLU A 116 2.86 -4.07 5.42
CA GLU A 116 3.85 -5.12 5.62
C GLU A 116 4.54 -5.42 4.29
N ALA A 117 5.85 -5.57 4.30
CA ALA A 117 6.61 -6.14 3.19
C ALA A 117 7.21 -7.48 3.62
N ARG A 118 7.11 -8.51 2.76
CA ARG A 118 7.72 -9.82 2.97
C ARG A 118 8.18 -10.44 1.66
N TYR A 119 9.03 -11.43 1.75
CA TYR A 119 9.37 -12.29 0.62
C TYR A 119 9.24 -13.76 1.02
N TYR A 120 9.04 -14.61 0.02
CA TYR A 120 9.04 -16.06 0.16
C TYR A 120 10.23 -16.64 -0.63
N GLU A 121 10.81 -17.65 -0.09
CA GLU A 121 11.89 -18.42 -0.76
C GLU A 121 11.34 -19.30 -1.89
#